data_fa3bfdcb210b564d28885d67013f7157
#
_entry.id   fa3bfdcb210b564d28885d67013f7157
#
_cell.length_a   1.000
_cell.length_b   1.000
_cell.length_c   1.000
_cell.angle_alpha   90.00
_cell.angle_beta   90.00
_cell.angle_gamma   90.00
#
_symmetry.space_group_name_H-M   'P 1'
#
loop_
_entity.id
_entity.type
_entity.pdbx_description
1 polymer ?
#
loop_
_entity_poly.entity_id
_entity_poly.type
_entity_poly.pdbx_seq_one_letter_code
_entity_poly.pdbx_strand_id
1 'polypeptide(L)'
;MYIHRYPLLFSALALFNSAGLAQGCSDAGVCTAGPIGQIAPLNDSVSHEPRHLARFTYTYAVGEQGVRIMQVQPELSMGLTDRLSLQLKIPYISATGNLGDNGGPGDLVSTASYAFIKEHERNLTAVAGLRLPTGRFTPASFEEATFGPSARPLPMPYQLGLGTTDLLLGMQYRRERWSGTAAYQHVLVQNNQSTFLHRYWDGVPAARRYFESYALERANDAVARIQYAVPIKRLTLQPGILAIWHLGKDSRLAIPDGADLSPYRIDIAGSEGLTLNVTADARYRVNDAWSVEASIGTPVITREVRPDGLTRALVTNVGLRYAF
;
A
#
# COMPACT_ATOMS: atom_id res chain seq x y z
N MET A 1 35.02 -34.55 -10.11
CA MET A 1 34.94 -33.85 -11.41
C MET A 1 33.51 -33.86 -11.89
N TYR A 2 32.73 -32.84 -11.49
CA TYR A 2 31.44 -32.41 -12.10
C TYR A 2 31.17 -31.01 -11.62
N ILE A 3 31.68 -30.03 -12.35
CA ILE A 3 31.33 -28.62 -12.34
C ILE A 3 30.45 -28.40 -13.57
N HIS A 4 29.45 -27.59 -13.42
CA HIS A 4 28.65 -26.87 -14.38
C HIS A 4 27.14 -27.17 -14.37
N ARG A 5 26.37 -26.14 -13.93
CA ARG A 5 25.31 -25.50 -14.71
C ARG A 5 24.39 -24.66 -13.83
N TYR A 6 24.71 -23.40 -13.56
CA TYR A 6 23.73 -22.36 -13.22
C TYR A 6 24.19 -20.95 -13.67
N PRO A 7 24.20 -20.65 -14.99
CA PRO A 7 24.37 -19.26 -15.44
C PRO A 7 23.13 -18.70 -16.16
N LEU A 8 21.92 -19.24 -15.99
CA LEU A 8 20.75 -18.80 -16.78
C LEU A 8 19.68 -18.00 -16.00
N LEU A 9 19.86 -17.76 -14.72
CA LEU A 9 18.86 -17.04 -13.90
C LEU A 9 19.15 -15.54 -13.74
N PHE A 10 20.31 -15.05 -14.17
CA PHE A 10 20.68 -13.62 -14.01
C PHE A 10 20.45 -12.77 -15.25
N SER A 11 20.16 -13.35 -16.42
CA SER A 11 20.01 -12.59 -17.68
C SER A 11 18.57 -12.14 -17.97
N ALA A 12 17.58 -12.52 -17.18
CA ALA A 12 16.18 -12.14 -17.39
C ALA A 12 15.78 -10.77 -16.78
N LEU A 13 16.69 -10.13 -16.04
CA LEU A 13 16.38 -8.86 -15.35
C LEU A 13 16.70 -7.61 -16.18
N ALA A 14 17.21 -7.74 -17.40
CA ALA A 14 17.76 -6.61 -18.17
C ALA A 14 16.86 -6.08 -19.31
N LEU A 15 15.61 -6.52 -19.47
CA LEU A 15 14.79 -6.17 -20.63
C LEU A 15 13.47 -5.43 -20.34
N PHE A 16 13.29 -4.83 -19.17
CA PHE A 16 12.11 -3.99 -18.94
C PHE A 16 12.46 -2.51 -18.83
N ASN A 17 12.79 -1.91 -19.97
CA ASN A 17 12.73 -0.45 -20.17
C ASN A 17 11.33 -0.05 -20.70
N SER A 18 10.29 -0.33 -19.96
CA SER A 18 9.00 0.35 -20.10
C SER A 18 8.73 1.02 -18.76
N ALA A 19 8.52 2.34 -18.77
CA ALA A 19 8.10 3.12 -17.62
C ALA A 19 6.68 2.68 -17.19
N GLY A 20 6.57 1.47 -16.67
CA GLY A 20 5.37 0.93 -16.06
C GLY A 20 5.19 1.55 -14.69
N LEU A 21 4.12 2.30 -14.50
CA LEU A 21 3.77 2.95 -13.24
C LEU A 21 2.96 1.96 -12.37
N ALA A 22 3.41 1.69 -11.17
CA ALA A 22 2.84 0.69 -10.27
C ALA A 22 1.94 1.27 -9.20
N GLN A 23 0.90 0.52 -8.85
CA GLN A 23 0.20 0.70 -7.59
C GLN A 23 0.85 -0.22 -6.54
N GLY A 24 1.50 0.39 -5.54
CA GLY A 24 2.10 -0.38 -4.44
C GLY A 24 1.04 -0.89 -3.47
N CYS A 25 1.19 -2.14 -3.04
CA CYS A 25 0.35 -2.76 -2.02
C CYS A 25 0.36 -2.02 -0.66
N SER A 26 1.34 -1.16 -0.42
CA SER A 26 1.46 -0.41 0.83
C SER A 26 0.35 0.62 1.04
N ASP A 27 -0.32 1.07 -0.01
CA ASP A 27 -1.29 2.16 0.05
C ASP A 27 -2.74 1.69 0.03
N ALA A 28 -3.04 0.58 -0.62
CA ALA A 28 -4.32 -0.08 -0.44
C ALA A 28 -4.31 -0.74 0.94
N GLY A 29 -4.90 -0.09 1.94
CA GLY A 29 -4.88 -0.51 3.35
C GLY A 29 -5.18 -1.98 3.56
N VAL A 30 -6.02 -2.57 2.71
CA VAL A 30 -6.40 -3.98 2.74
C VAL A 30 -5.24 -4.93 2.40
N CYS A 31 -4.32 -4.55 1.50
CA CYS A 31 -3.18 -5.40 1.13
C CYS A 31 -2.18 -5.62 2.26
N THR A 32 -2.21 -4.75 3.26
CA THR A 32 -1.32 -4.81 4.42
C THR A 32 -2.04 -5.18 5.71
N ALA A 33 -3.36 -5.40 5.64
CA ALA A 33 -4.20 -5.68 6.80
C ALA A 33 -3.93 -7.08 7.39
N GLY A 34 -3.70 -7.14 8.70
CA GLY A 34 -3.52 -8.40 9.43
C GLY A 34 -2.52 -9.37 8.78
N PRO A 35 -2.84 -10.65 8.72
CA PRO A 35 -2.00 -11.67 8.08
C PRO A 35 -1.81 -11.47 6.57
N ILE A 36 -2.70 -10.72 5.92
CA ILE A 36 -2.67 -10.47 4.46
C ILE A 36 -1.38 -9.74 4.07
N GLY A 37 -0.93 -8.78 4.88
CA GLY A 37 0.31 -8.04 4.68
C GLY A 37 1.56 -8.68 5.26
N GLN A 38 1.45 -9.87 5.82
CA GLN A 38 2.58 -10.55 6.45
C GLN A 38 3.14 -11.65 5.55
N ILE A 39 4.46 -11.82 5.60
CA ILE A 39 5.12 -12.98 5.02
C ILE A 39 4.65 -14.20 5.81
N ALA A 40 4.00 -15.15 5.16
CA ALA A 40 3.46 -16.33 5.84
C ALA A 40 4.60 -17.11 6.54
N PRO A 41 4.46 -17.42 7.85
CA PRO A 41 5.46 -18.26 8.50
C PRO A 41 5.40 -19.65 7.88
N LEU A 42 6.55 -20.20 7.49
CA LEU A 42 6.66 -21.61 7.25
C LEU A 42 6.87 -22.27 8.63
N ASN A 43 6.00 -23.21 8.94
CA ASN A 43 6.15 -24.01 10.14
C ASN A 43 7.35 -24.97 9.96
N ASP A 44 8.56 -24.51 10.26
CA ASP A 44 9.64 -25.37 10.63
C ASP A 44 9.53 -25.60 12.13
N SER A 45 9.12 -26.81 12.51
CA SER A 45 9.14 -27.39 13.86
C SER A 45 8.54 -26.52 15.00
N VAL A 46 7.39 -26.97 15.50
CA VAL A 46 6.95 -26.95 16.91
C VAL A 46 7.50 -25.80 17.78
N SER A 47 7.46 -24.60 17.34
CA SER A 47 7.61 -23.46 18.23
C SER A 47 6.30 -22.67 18.18
N HIS A 48 5.76 -22.39 19.33
CA HIS A 48 4.57 -21.57 19.52
C HIS A 48 4.68 -20.34 18.63
N GLU A 49 3.71 -20.14 17.72
CA GLU A 49 3.64 -18.87 17.02
C GLU A 49 3.61 -17.77 18.09
N PRO A 50 4.49 -16.78 18.01
CA PRO A 50 4.59 -15.75 19.02
C PRO A 50 3.23 -15.06 19.17
N ARG A 51 2.79 -14.92 20.41
CA ARG A 51 1.48 -14.35 20.73
C ARG A 51 1.43 -12.86 20.42
N HIS A 52 2.59 -12.21 20.53
CA HIS A 52 2.73 -10.77 20.31
C HIS A 52 3.86 -10.49 19.30
N LEU A 53 3.66 -9.48 18.53
CA LEU A 53 4.58 -9.09 17.46
C LEU A 53 4.70 -7.58 17.37
N ALA A 54 5.91 -7.06 17.42
CA ALA A 54 6.24 -5.70 17.01
C ALA A 54 6.97 -5.75 15.67
N ARG A 55 6.59 -4.87 14.74
CA ARG A 55 7.26 -4.70 13.45
C ARG A 55 7.54 -3.23 13.20
N PHE A 56 8.68 -2.96 12.59
CA PHE A 56 9.06 -1.64 12.12
C PHE A 56 9.46 -1.78 10.66
N THR A 57 8.72 -1.14 9.76
CA THR A 57 8.94 -1.24 8.32
C THR A 57 9.32 0.13 7.76
N TYR A 58 10.38 0.16 6.96
CA TYR A 58 10.74 1.28 6.10
C TYR A 58 10.34 0.95 4.67
N THR A 59 9.60 1.84 4.03
CA THR A 59 9.18 1.76 2.63
C THR A 59 9.82 2.88 1.84
N TYR A 60 10.37 2.55 0.69
CA TYR A 60 10.75 3.50 -0.34
C TYR A 60 9.98 3.21 -1.61
N ALA A 61 9.36 4.25 -2.17
CA ALA A 61 8.62 4.14 -3.40
C ALA A 61 8.82 5.37 -4.29
N VAL A 62 8.71 5.17 -5.59
CA VAL A 62 8.66 6.24 -6.58
C VAL A 62 7.27 6.27 -7.17
N GLY A 63 6.57 7.35 -6.91
CA GLY A 63 5.21 7.59 -7.37
C GLY A 63 5.15 8.27 -8.73
N GLU A 64 3.97 8.78 -9.04
CA GLU A 64 3.68 9.51 -10.28
C GLU A 64 4.60 10.73 -10.43
N GLN A 65 5.05 11.01 -11.66
CA GLN A 65 5.95 12.11 -12.01
C GLN A 65 7.25 12.16 -11.19
N GLY A 66 7.70 11.00 -10.66
CA GLY A 66 8.94 10.90 -9.89
C GLY A 66 8.83 11.37 -8.43
N VAL A 67 7.63 11.53 -7.89
CA VAL A 67 7.45 11.81 -6.46
C VAL A 67 8.05 10.67 -5.65
N ARG A 68 9.02 10.98 -4.80
CA ARG A 68 9.65 10.03 -3.89
C ARG A 68 8.85 9.96 -2.61
N ILE A 69 8.47 8.77 -2.22
CA ILE A 69 7.67 8.51 -1.03
C ILE A 69 8.49 7.62 -0.11
N MET A 70 8.74 8.12 1.08
CA MET A 70 9.37 7.37 2.17
C MET A 70 8.35 7.21 3.29
N GLN A 71 8.22 5.99 3.80
CA GLN A 71 7.30 5.71 4.89
C GLN A 71 8.01 4.89 5.96
N VAL A 72 7.80 5.27 7.20
CA VAL A 72 8.18 4.50 8.38
C VAL A 72 6.89 4.04 9.05
N GLN A 73 6.75 2.74 9.27
CA GLN A 73 5.52 2.17 9.80
C GLN A 73 5.80 1.26 10.99
N PRO A 74 5.66 1.74 12.22
CA PRO A 74 5.52 0.89 13.39
C PRO A 74 4.19 0.13 13.33
N GLU A 75 4.25 -1.13 13.75
CA GLU A 75 3.14 -2.04 13.81
C GLU A 75 3.22 -2.85 15.10
N LEU A 76 2.09 -2.98 15.78
CA LEU A 76 1.94 -3.84 16.95
C LEU A 76 0.80 -4.83 16.70
N SER A 77 1.08 -6.13 16.87
CA SER A 77 0.08 -7.18 16.82
C SER A 77 0.05 -7.90 18.17
N MET A 78 -1.15 -8.03 18.76
CA MET A 78 -1.37 -8.67 20.05
C MET A 78 -2.34 -9.82 19.89
N GLY A 79 -1.93 -11.02 20.26
CA GLY A 79 -2.82 -12.17 20.37
C GLY A 79 -3.65 -12.08 21.66
N LEU A 80 -4.95 -11.93 21.53
CA LEU A 80 -5.89 -11.93 22.65
C LEU A 80 -6.21 -13.36 23.09
N THR A 81 -6.35 -14.26 22.12
CA THR A 81 -6.52 -15.70 22.34
C THR A 81 -5.62 -16.47 21.37
N ASP A 82 -5.64 -17.77 21.38
CA ASP A 82 -4.88 -18.60 20.42
C ASP A 82 -5.36 -18.45 18.98
N ARG A 83 -6.54 -17.88 18.79
CA ARG A 83 -7.16 -17.71 17.46
C ARG A 83 -7.47 -16.26 17.11
N LEU A 84 -7.56 -15.35 18.08
CA LEU A 84 -7.91 -13.95 17.89
C LEU A 84 -6.70 -13.07 18.14
N SER A 85 -6.39 -12.21 17.19
CA SER A 85 -5.36 -11.17 17.31
C SER A 85 -5.87 -9.81 16.84
N LEU A 86 -5.33 -8.75 17.46
CA LEU A 86 -5.51 -7.37 17.05
C LEU A 86 -4.20 -6.82 16.52
N GLN A 87 -4.28 -5.96 15.51
CA GLN A 87 -3.13 -5.28 14.94
C GLN A 87 -3.41 -3.78 14.80
N LEU A 88 -2.41 -2.96 15.10
CA LEU A 88 -2.43 -1.52 14.92
C LEU A 88 -1.22 -1.10 14.11
N LYS A 89 -1.42 -0.21 13.11
CA LYS A 89 -0.38 0.38 12.26
C LYS A 89 -0.53 1.89 12.25
N ILE A 90 0.58 2.59 12.42
CA ILE A 90 0.64 4.06 12.45
C ILE A 90 1.77 4.49 11.52
N PRO A 91 1.49 4.77 10.23
CA PRO A 91 2.55 5.19 9.31
C PRO A 91 2.94 6.65 9.54
N TYR A 92 4.20 6.97 9.31
CA TYR A 92 4.71 8.31 9.09
C TYR A 92 5.26 8.38 7.67
N ILE A 93 4.76 9.32 6.87
CA ILE A 93 5.01 9.42 5.44
C ILE A 93 5.73 10.73 5.14
N SER A 94 6.68 10.68 4.22
CA SER A 94 7.30 11.85 3.59
C SER A 94 7.22 11.68 2.08
N ALA A 95 6.66 12.68 1.40
CA ALA A 95 6.53 12.75 -0.05
C ALA A 95 7.26 13.99 -0.57
N THR A 96 8.18 13.80 -1.51
CA THR A 96 9.04 14.85 -2.07
C THR A 96 9.05 14.78 -3.58
N GLY A 97 8.87 15.92 -4.25
CA GLY A 97 8.88 15.97 -5.73
C GLY A 97 8.92 17.39 -6.29
N ASN A 98 8.62 17.51 -7.58
CA ASN A 98 8.79 18.76 -8.34
C ASN A 98 7.88 19.92 -7.89
N LEU A 99 6.79 19.63 -7.18
CA LEU A 99 5.83 20.66 -6.75
C LEU A 99 6.00 21.02 -5.28
N GLY A 100 6.81 20.30 -4.52
CA GLY A 100 7.09 20.57 -3.11
C GLY A 100 7.27 19.28 -2.31
N ASP A 101 7.20 19.44 -1.00
CA ASP A 101 7.37 18.39 -0.01
C ASP A 101 6.17 18.36 0.94
N ASN A 102 5.84 17.19 1.45
CA ASN A 102 4.84 17.01 2.50
C ASN A 102 5.29 15.89 3.43
N GLY A 103 5.03 16.00 4.73
CA GLY A 103 5.44 15.00 5.71
C GLY A 103 4.60 15.01 6.97
N GLY A 104 4.38 13.84 7.54
CA GLY A 104 3.61 13.70 8.77
C GLY A 104 3.01 12.30 8.96
N PRO A 105 2.13 12.12 9.97
CA PRO A 105 1.41 10.87 10.14
C PRO A 105 0.49 10.60 8.95
N GLY A 106 0.40 9.34 8.57
CA GLY A 106 -0.54 8.85 7.57
C GLY A 106 -1.82 8.27 8.21
N ASP A 107 -2.59 7.52 7.42
CA ASP A 107 -3.84 6.92 7.88
C ASP A 107 -3.57 5.75 8.83
N LEU A 108 -4.25 5.77 9.97
CA LEU A 108 -4.18 4.71 10.97
C LEU A 108 -4.97 3.49 10.48
N VAL A 109 -4.39 2.30 10.62
CA VAL A 109 -5.05 1.03 10.30
C VAL A 109 -5.12 0.15 11.54
N SER A 110 -6.34 -0.29 11.89
CA SER A 110 -6.59 -1.25 12.96
C SER A 110 -7.32 -2.46 12.40
N THR A 111 -6.87 -3.67 12.73
CA THR A 111 -7.48 -4.91 12.26
C THR A 111 -7.59 -5.94 13.35
N ALA A 112 -8.66 -6.74 13.29
CA ALA A 112 -8.83 -7.97 14.06
C ALA A 112 -8.72 -9.16 13.11
N SER A 113 -8.04 -10.21 13.52
CA SER A 113 -7.86 -11.43 12.75
C SER A 113 -8.29 -12.63 13.56
N TYR A 114 -9.08 -13.53 12.95
CA TYR A 114 -9.55 -14.74 13.59
C TYR A 114 -9.19 -15.98 12.76
N ALA A 115 -8.45 -16.91 13.37
CA ALA A 115 -8.05 -18.17 12.75
C ALA A 115 -9.17 -19.23 12.93
N PHE A 116 -9.91 -19.50 11.85
CA PHE A 116 -10.92 -20.57 11.82
C PHE A 116 -10.27 -21.95 11.80
N ILE A 117 -9.21 -22.10 11.01
CA ILE A 117 -8.38 -23.30 10.91
C ILE A 117 -6.97 -22.90 11.31
N LYS A 118 -6.42 -23.56 12.33
CA LYS A 118 -5.05 -23.36 12.80
C LYS A 118 -4.41 -24.75 12.99
N GLU A 119 -4.01 -25.32 11.85
CA GLU A 119 -3.34 -26.62 11.76
C GLU A 119 -1.93 -26.46 11.21
N HIS A 120 -1.09 -27.46 11.38
CA HIS A 120 0.30 -27.42 10.91
C HIS A 120 0.39 -27.15 9.40
N GLU A 121 -0.41 -27.84 8.60
CA GLU A 121 -0.38 -27.76 7.13
C GLU A 121 -1.42 -26.81 6.55
N ARG A 122 -2.43 -26.44 7.34
CA ARG A 122 -3.57 -25.63 6.89
C ARG A 122 -3.86 -24.51 7.88
N ASN A 123 -4.03 -23.32 7.36
CA ASN A 123 -4.49 -22.17 8.14
C ASN A 123 -5.53 -21.41 7.33
N LEU A 124 -6.65 -21.07 7.96
CA LEU A 124 -7.67 -20.19 7.40
C LEU A 124 -7.95 -19.08 8.38
N THR A 125 -7.62 -17.86 8.01
CA THR A 125 -7.78 -16.68 8.84
C THR A 125 -8.66 -15.64 8.14
N ALA A 126 -9.70 -15.17 8.83
CA ALA A 126 -10.44 -13.98 8.40
C ALA A 126 -9.87 -12.74 9.09
N VAL A 127 -10.00 -11.62 8.39
CA VAL A 127 -9.56 -10.30 8.85
C VAL A 127 -10.69 -9.30 8.66
N ALA A 128 -10.95 -8.50 9.69
CA ALA A 128 -11.81 -7.33 9.60
C ALA A 128 -11.11 -6.14 10.25
N GLY A 129 -11.23 -4.95 9.66
CA GLY A 129 -10.55 -3.79 10.18
C GLY A 129 -11.07 -2.49 9.62
N LEU A 130 -10.50 -1.40 10.13
CA LEU A 130 -10.79 -0.04 9.72
C LEU A 130 -9.50 0.70 9.37
N ARG A 131 -9.55 1.48 8.31
CA ARG A 131 -8.61 2.57 8.06
C ARG A 131 -9.28 3.87 8.40
N LEU A 132 -8.60 4.71 9.20
CA LEU A 132 -9.09 6.00 9.64
C LEU A 132 -8.26 7.12 8.99
N PRO A 133 -8.89 8.19 8.49
CA PRO A 133 -8.23 9.29 7.78
C PRO A 133 -7.51 10.22 8.76
N THR A 134 -6.46 9.73 9.40
CA THR A 134 -5.61 10.53 10.30
C THR A 134 -4.46 11.23 9.58
N GLY A 135 -4.26 10.90 8.30
CA GLY A 135 -3.26 11.54 7.44
C GLY A 135 -3.62 12.98 7.10
N ARG A 136 -2.59 13.83 7.03
CA ARG A 136 -2.77 15.24 6.69
C ARG A 136 -3.05 15.41 5.19
N PHE A 137 -4.06 16.21 4.86
CA PHE A 137 -4.39 16.65 3.51
C PHE A 137 -3.78 18.00 3.15
N THR A 138 -3.49 18.82 4.12
CA THR A 138 -2.84 20.12 3.90
C THR A 138 -1.36 19.89 3.65
N PRO A 139 -0.80 20.30 2.51
CA PRO A 139 0.63 20.25 2.29
C PRO A 139 1.36 21.14 3.32
N ALA A 140 2.57 20.74 3.72
CA ALA A 140 3.38 21.52 4.65
C ALA A 140 3.63 22.95 4.15
N SER A 141 3.75 23.15 2.83
CA SER A 141 3.81 24.47 2.18
C SER A 141 2.56 25.32 2.40
N PHE A 142 1.44 24.75 2.85
CA PHE A 142 0.24 25.49 3.20
C PHE A 142 0.31 26.07 4.62
N GLU A 143 0.99 25.40 5.53
CA GLU A 143 1.22 25.88 6.91
C GLU A 143 2.37 26.88 6.97
N GLU A 144 3.39 26.70 6.12
CA GLU A 144 4.49 27.66 5.96
C GLU A 144 4.10 28.93 5.19
N ALA A 145 2.94 28.96 4.56
CA ALA A 145 2.40 30.14 3.91
C ALA A 145 1.91 31.21 4.90
N THR A 146 2.69 31.47 5.91
CA THR A 146 2.75 32.76 6.59
C THR A 146 3.08 33.89 5.61
N PHE A 147 3.30 33.57 4.35
CA PHE A 147 3.73 34.48 3.27
C PHE A 147 2.67 34.76 2.20
N GLY A 148 1.39 34.82 2.58
CA GLY A 148 0.38 35.37 1.71
C GLY A 148 -0.32 34.34 0.78
N PRO A 149 -1.12 34.77 -0.22
CA PRO A 149 -2.04 33.95 -0.99
C PRO A 149 -1.42 32.97 -1.99
N SER A 150 -0.16 32.61 -1.82
CA SER A 150 0.61 31.76 -2.73
C SER A 150 0.75 30.30 -2.29
N ALA A 151 0.08 29.89 -1.24
CA ALA A 151 0.04 28.48 -0.85
C ALA A 151 -0.75 27.68 -1.88
N ARG A 152 -0.04 26.80 -2.58
CA ARG A 152 -0.63 26.01 -3.66
C ARG A 152 -0.90 24.60 -3.19
N PRO A 153 -2.14 24.07 -3.34
CA PRO A 153 -2.44 22.71 -2.92
C PRO A 153 -1.62 21.70 -3.74
N LEU A 154 -1.08 20.70 -3.06
CA LEU A 154 -0.35 19.61 -3.71
C LEU A 154 -1.30 18.50 -4.20
N PRO A 155 -0.98 17.83 -5.33
CA PRO A 155 -1.78 16.72 -5.85
C PRO A 155 -1.70 15.48 -4.97
N MET A 156 -2.59 14.51 -5.20
CA MET A 156 -2.74 13.29 -4.40
C MET A 156 -1.44 12.50 -4.14
N PRO A 157 -0.47 12.39 -5.06
CA PRO A 157 0.79 11.69 -4.76
C PRO A 157 1.61 12.28 -3.59
N TYR A 158 1.34 13.52 -3.20
CA TYR A 158 1.98 14.17 -2.06
C TYR A 158 1.15 14.10 -0.78
N GLN A 159 -0.09 13.61 -0.84
CA GLN A 159 -0.95 13.54 0.33
C GLN A 159 -0.56 12.37 1.23
N LEU A 160 -0.74 12.54 2.55
CA LEU A 160 -0.31 11.59 3.57
C LEU A 160 -1.39 10.56 3.91
N GLY A 161 -2.57 10.70 3.33
CA GLY A 161 -3.70 9.79 3.48
C GLY A 161 -4.64 9.89 2.30
N LEU A 162 -5.66 9.05 2.28
CA LEU A 162 -6.70 9.05 1.24
C LEU A 162 -7.93 9.87 1.61
N GLY A 163 -8.03 10.29 2.89
CA GLY A 163 -9.18 11.02 3.41
C GLY A 163 -10.46 10.20 3.41
N THR A 164 -10.35 8.89 3.49
CA THR A 164 -11.49 7.99 3.53
C THR A 164 -11.48 7.17 4.80
N THR A 165 -12.65 6.92 5.38
CA THR A 165 -12.81 5.85 6.37
C THR A 165 -13.21 4.58 5.64
N ASP A 166 -12.39 3.54 5.74
CA ASP A 166 -12.63 2.31 5.00
C ASP A 166 -12.80 1.11 5.93
N LEU A 167 -13.77 0.27 5.58
CA LEU A 167 -13.91 -1.07 6.11
C LEU A 167 -13.01 -2.02 5.30
N LEU A 168 -12.16 -2.76 5.99
CA LEU A 168 -11.25 -3.74 5.42
C LEU A 168 -11.75 -5.14 5.80
N LEU A 169 -12.06 -5.98 4.82
CA LEU A 169 -12.46 -7.36 5.01
C LEU A 169 -11.54 -8.26 4.19
N GLY A 170 -11.17 -9.41 4.74
CA GLY A 170 -10.30 -10.33 4.00
C GLY A 170 -10.28 -11.73 4.59
N MET A 171 -9.81 -12.64 3.76
CA MET A 171 -9.54 -14.03 4.13
C MET A 171 -8.19 -14.45 3.56
N GLN A 172 -7.42 -15.15 4.36
CA GLN A 172 -6.18 -15.77 3.94
C GLN A 172 -6.28 -17.28 4.19
N TYR A 173 -6.00 -18.05 3.16
CA TYR A 173 -5.85 -19.50 3.23
C TYR A 173 -4.42 -19.89 2.92
N ARG A 174 -3.82 -20.68 3.79
CA ARG A 174 -2.50 -21.29 3.59
C ARG A 174 -2.65 -22.80 3.62
N ARG A 175 -2.01 -23.44 2.67
CA ARG A 175 -1.83 -24.88 2.66
C ARG A 175 -0.40 -25.20 2.24
N GLU A 176 0.35 -25.85 3.15
CA GLU A 176 1.77 -26.15 2.94
C GLU A 176 2.57 -24.89 2.56
N ARG A 177 3.08 -24.84 1.33
CA ARG A 177 3.88 -23.72 0.81
C ARG A 177 3.07 -22.67 0.07
N TRP A 178 1.80 -22.94 -0.22
CA TRP A 178 0.92 -22.02 -0.91
C TRP A 178 0.16 -21.14 0.07
N SER A 179 0.07 -19.87 -0.24
CA SER A 179 -0.86 -18.96 0.43
C SER A 179 -1.68 -18.19 -0.61
N GLY A 180 -2.97 -18.15 -0.39
CA GLY A 180 -3.93 -17.37 -1.16
C GLY A 180 -4.64 -16.39 -0.25
N THR A 181 -4.87 -15.18 -0.74
CA THR A 181 -5.60 -14.12 -0.04
C THR A 181 -6.65 -13.54 -0.95
N ALA A 182 -7.84 -13.29 -0.41
CA ALA A 182 -8.86 -12.46 -1.03
C ALA A 182 -9.28 -11.39 -0.02
N ALA A 183 -9.45 -10.15 -0.47
CA ALA A 183 -9.82 -9.06 0.41
C ALA A 183 -10.64 -8.01 -0.33
N TYR A 184 -11.39 -7.22 0.44
CA TYR A 184 -12.26 -6.16 -0.04
C TYR A 184 -12.11 -4.94 0.85
N GLN A 185 -11.98 -3.80 0.23
CA GLN A 185 -11.96 -2.49 0.87
C GLN A 185 -13.20 -1.72 0.47
N HIS A 186 -14.03 -1.40 1.44
CA HIS A 186 -15.24 -0.62 1.26
C HIS A 186 -15.06 0.77 1.86
N VAL A 187 -15.26 1.77 1.04
CA VAL A 187 -15.22 3.17 1.48
C VAL A 187 -16.53 3.50 2.18
N LEU A 188 -16.47 3.63 3.52
CA LEU A 188 -17.63 3.98 4.35
C LEU A 188 -17.94 5.48 4.33
N VAL A 189 -16.88 6.29 4.38
CA VAL A 189 -17.00 7.76 4.43
C VAL A 189 -15.96 8.37 3.50
N GLN A 190 -16.42 9.24 2.62
CA GLN A 190 -15.60 10.07 1.75
C GLN A 190 -15.35 11.43 2.45
N ASN A 191 -14.14 11.68 2.87
CA ASN A 191 -13.74 12.94 3.50
C ASN A 191 -12.38 13.42 2.98
N ASN A 192 -12.19 13.30 1.67
CA ASN A 192 -10.99 13.78 1.02
C ASN A 192 -11.03 15.31 0.92
N GLN A 193 -10.04 15.95 1.55
CA GLN A 193 -9.94 17.41 1.61
C GLN A 193 -8.96 17.96 0.57
N SER A 194 -8.62 17.20 -0.45
CA SER A 194 -7.78 17.70 -1.54
C SER A 194 -8.45 18.87 -2.24
N THR A 195 -7.68 19.93 -2.45
CA THR A 195 -8.12 21.14 -3.17
C THR A 195 -7.29 21.37 -4.44
N PHE A 196 -6.56 20.33 -4.90
CA PHE A 196 -5.67 20.48 -6.05
C PHE A 196 -6.45 20.67 -7.36
N LEU A 197 -6.20 21.84 -8.00
CA LEU A 197 -6.67 22.21 -9.32
C LEU A 197 -5.52 22.88 -10.08
N HIS A 198 -5.44 22.67 -11.40
CA HIS A 198 -4.40 23.22 -12.25
C HIS A 198 -4.35 24.74 -12.25
N ARG A 199 -5.51 25.42 -12.12
CA ARG A 199 -5.61 26.89 -12.08
C ARG A 199 -4.86 27.52 -10.89
N TYR A 200 -4.65 26.77 -9.78
CA TYR A 200 -3.84 27.28 -8.67
C TYR A 200 -2.34 27.18 -8.93
N TRP A 201 -1.95 26.54 -10.04
CA TRP A 201 -0.57 26.32 -10.46
C TRP A 201 -0.24 27.01 -11.78
N ASP A 202 -0.89 28.12 -12.09
CA ASP A 202 -0.59 28.89 -13.29
C ASP A 202 0.88 29.28 -13.35
N GLY A 203 1.47 29.13 -14.54
CA GLY A 203 2.90 29.35 -14.77
C GLY A 203 3.80 28.17 -14.38
N VAL A 204 3.26 27.05 -13.87
CA VAL A 204 4.01 25.85 -13.51
C VAL A 204 3.57 24.64 -14.34
N PRO A 205 4.17 24.39 -15.53
CA PRO A 205 3.74 23.31 -16.43
C PRO A 205 3.81 21.91 -15.82
N ALA A 206 4.69 21.71 -14.83
CA ALA A 206 4.82 20.44 -14.13
C ALA A 206 3.52 20.02 -13.40
N ALA A 207 2.74 20.96 -12.91
CA ALA A 207 1.50 20.67 -12.20
C ALA A 207 0.42 20.06 -13.12
N ARG A 208 0.42 20.41 -14.40
CA ARG A 208 -0.54 19.87 -15.39
C ARG A 208 -0.35 18.38 -15.69
N ARG A 209 0.74 17.79 -15.23
CA ARG A 209 1.01 16.35 -15.37
C ARG A 209 0.33 15.50 -14.31
N TYR A 210 -0.24 16.11 -13.26
CA TYR A 210 -0.98 15.43 -12.20
C TYR A 210 -2.47 15.56 -12.44
N PHE A 211 -3.24 14.60 -11.96
CA PHE A 211 -4.70 14.66 -12.03
C PHE A 211 -5.24 15.67 -11.01
N GLU A 212 -6.22 16.47 -11.45
CA GLU A 212 -6.98 17.29 -10.51
C GLU A 212 -7.77 16.40 -9.55
N SER A 213 -7.74 16.73 -8.28
CA SER A 213 -8.29 15.89 -7.20
C SER A 213 -9.13 16.66 -6.19
N TYR A 214 -9.76 17.76 -6.62
CA TYR A 214 -10.58 18.57 -5.72
C TYR A 214 -11.76 17.74 -5.16
N ALA A 215 -11.80 17.57 -3.81
CA ALA A 215 -12.77 16.74 -3.11
C ALA A 215 -12.94 15.35 -3.77
N LEU A 216 -11.82 14.66 -4.00
CA LEU A 216 -11.80 13.35 -4.63
C LEU A 216 -12.62 12.34 -3.82
N GLU A 217 -13.49 11.59 -4.48
CA GLU A 217 -14.16 10.41 -3.94
C GLU A 217 -13.63 9.18 -4.64
N ARG A 218 -13.32 8.16 -3.84
CA ARG A 218 -12.76 6.90 -4.31
C ARG A 218 -13.80 5.79 -4.36
N ALA A 219 -13.67 4.92 -5.35
CA ALA A 219 -14.42 3.68 -5.38
C ALA A 219 -13.77 2.60 -4.49
N ASN A 220 -14.45 1.46 -4.38
CA ASN A 220 -14.02 0.32 -3.59
C ASN A 220 -12.95 -0.51 -4.33
N ASP A 221 -12.15 -1.25 -3.57
CA ASP A 221 -11.13 -2.14 -4.11
C ASP A 221 -11.39 -3.59 -3.71
N ALA A 222 -11.19 -4.52 -4.66
CA ALA A 222 -11.05 -5.94 -4.39
C ALA A 222 -9.59 -6.35 -4.61
N VAL A 223 -9.09 -7.24 -3.77
CA VAL A 223 -7.69 -7.68 -3.80
C VAL A 223 -7.61 -9.19 -3.78
N ALA A 224 -6.75 -9.75 -4.62
CA ALA A 224 -6.36 -11.14 -4.57
C ALA A 224 -4.82 -11.25 -4.60
N ARG A 225 -4.27 -12.17 -3.81
CA ARG A 225 -2.84 -12.45 -3.77
C ARG A 225 -2.59 -13.95 -3.71
N ILE A 226 -1.62 -14.42 -4.48
CA ILE A 226 -1.15 -15.80 -4.44
C ILE A 226 0.37 -15.77 -4.28
N GLN A 227 0.90 -16.57 -3.37
CA GLN A 227 2.32 -16.67 -3.09
C GLN A 227 2.74 -18.13 -2.90
N TYR A 228 4.01 -18.41 -3.20
CA TYR A 228 4.63 -19.70 -2.96
C TYR A 228 5.87 -19.54 -2.09
N ALA A 229 5.93 -20.24 -0.97
CA ALA A 229 7.03 -20.14 -0.03
C ALA A 229 8.16 -21.14 -0.36
N VAL A 230 9.37 -20.62 -0.49
CA VAL A 230 10.59 -21.39 -0.75
C VAL A 230 11.53 -21.25 0.46
N PRO A 231 11.56 -22.23 1.37
CA PRO A 231 12.47 -22.21 2.52
C PRO A 231 13.89 -22.58 2.11
N ILE A 232 14.85 -21.75 2.53
CA ILE A 232 16.29 -21.94 2.32
C ILE A 232 16.99 -21.72 3.66
N LYS A 233 17.08 -22.74 4.48
CA LYS A 233 17.63 -22.66 5.86
C LYS A 233 16.89 -21.58 6.69
N ARG A 234 17.56 -20.47 7.04
CA ARG A 234 16.99 -19.35 7.80
C ARG A 234 16.28 -18.31 6.92
N LEU A 235 16.38 -18.42 5.62
CA LEU A 235 15.75 -17.55 4.65
C LEU A 235 14.51 -18.21 4.09
N THR A 236 13.40 -17.46 4.00
CA THR A 236 12.20 -17.84 3.27
C THR A 236 11.98 -16.82 2.17
N LEU A 237 11.90 -17.27 0.93
CA LEU A 237 11.52 -16.45 -0.20
C LEU A 237 10.06 -16.73 -0.57
N GLN A 238 9.29 -15.70 -0.92
CA GLN A 238 7.89 -15.84 -1.32
C GLN A 238 7.62 -15.01 -2.57
N PRO A 239 7.92 -15.54 -3.78
CA PRO A 239 7.42 -14.98 -5.02
C PRO A 239 5.89 -15.06 -5.05
N GLY A 240 5.27 -14.09 -5.69
CA GLY A 240 3.83 -14.03 -5.77
C GLY A 240 3.29 -13.07 -6.81
N ILE A 241 1.98 -13.09 -6.94
CA ILE A 241 1.20 -12.21 -7.80
C ILE A 241 0.15 -11.53 -6.91
N LEU A 242 -0.01 -10.24 -7.09
CA LEU A 242 -1.00 -9.40 -6.42
C LEU A 242 -1.86 -8.71 -7.47
N ALA A 243 -3.16 -8.97 -7.43
CA ALA A 243 -4.17 -8.30 -8.22
C ALA A 243 -4.96 -7.33 -7.33
N ILE A 244 -5.11 -6.09 -7.77
CA ILE A 244 -5.94 -5.06 -7.14
C ILE A 244 -6.93 -4.60 -8.20
N TRP A 245 -8.20 -4.78 -7.91
CA TRP A 245 -9.29 -4.41 -8.80
C TRP A 245 -10.03 -3.21 -8.22
N HIS A 246 -9.90 -2.06 -8.86
CA HIS A 246 -10.68 -0.88 -8.55
C HIS A 246 -12.06 -1.00 -9.21
N LEU A 247 -13.09 -1.14 -8.39
CA LEU A 247 -14.40 -1.67 -8.83
C LEU A 247 -15.32 -0.62 -9.44
N GLY A 248 -14.99 0.64 -9.34
CA GLY A 248 -15.80 1.72 -9.88
C GLY A 248 -14.95 2.93 -10.24
N LYS A 249 -15.57 3.93 -10.82
CA LYS A 249 -14.91 5.19 -11.13
C LYS A 249 -14.71 6.02 -9.86
N ASP A 250 -13.54 6.62 -9.75
CA ASP A 250 -13.34 7.76 -8.86
C ASP A 250 -14.09 8.97 -9.40
N SER A 251 -14.41 9.93 -8.54
CA SER A 251 -15.04 11.18 -8.95
C SER A 251 -14.42 12.37 -8.22
N ARG A 252 -14.52 13.55 -8.79
CA ARG A 252 -14.05 14.80 -8.20
C ARG A 252 -15.05 15.92 -8.40
N LEU A 253 -14.95 16.99 -7.62
CA LEU A 253 -15.65 18.22 -7.92
C LEU A 253 -14.95 18.99 -9.05
N ALA A 254 -15.68 19.32 -10.07
CA ALA A 254 -15.33 20.32 -11.06
C ALA A 254 -15.81 21.68 -10.59
N ILE A 255 -14.94 22.67 -10.64
CA ILE A 255 -15.28 24.06 -10.30
C ILE A 255 -15.20 24.85 -11.58
N PRO A 256 -16.36 25.20 -12.20
CA PRO A 256 -16.35 25.95 -13.45
C PRO A 256 -15.81 27.38 -13.27
N ASP A 257 -15.30 27.93 -14.35
CA ASP A 257 -14.90 29.33 -14.38
C ASP A 257 -16.14 30.19 -14.57
N GLY A 258 -16.44 31.08 -13.62
CA GLY A 258 -17.58 31.98 -13.62
C GLY A 258 -18.27 32.11 -12.26
N ALA A 259 -18.74 33.32 -11.93
CA ALA A 259 -19.29 33.63 -10.61
C ALA A 259 -20.62 32.94 -10.30
N ASP A 260 -21.36 32.52 -11.32
CA ASP A 260 -22.71 32.00 -11.20
C ASP A 260 -22.85 30.48 -11.32
N LEU A 261 -21.72 29.76 -11.47
CA LEU A 261 -21.71 28.31 -11.68
C LEU A 261 -21.38 27.57 -10.41
N SER A 262 -22.28 26.71 -9.96
CA SER A 262 -22.05 25.84 -8.80
C SER A 262 -21.10 24.68 -9.13
N PRO A 263 -20.23 24.28 -8.22
CA PRO A 263 -19.43 23.06 -8.36
C PRO A 263 -20.32 21.83 -8.60
N TYR A 264 -19.88 20.94 -9.48
CA TYR A 264 -20.60 19.69 -9.77
C TYR A 264 -19.61 18.52 -9.79
N ARG A 265 -20.10 17.32 -9.47
CA ARG A 265 -19.29 16.12 -9.43
C ARG A 265 -19.19 15.49 -10.81
N ILE A 266 -17.98 15.08 -11.18
CA ILE A 266 -17.70 14.36 -12.42
C ILE A 266 -16.97 13.06 -12.13
N ASP A 267 -17.36 12.00 -12.84
CA ASP A 267 -16.67 10.74 -12.83
C ASP A 267 -15.37 10.82 -13.65
N ILE A 268 -14.34 10.16 -13.16
CA ILE A 268 -13.04 10.11 -13.82
C ILE A 268 -12.99 8.80 -14.62
N ALA A 269 -13.20 8.87 -15.91
CA ALA A 269 -13.14 7.71 -16.80
C ALA A 269 -11.73 7.09 -16.80
N GLY A 270 -11.64 5.75 -16.79
CA GLY A 270 -10.37 5.01 -16.76
C GLY A 270 -9.72 4.92 -15.37
N SER A 271 -10.39 5.44 -14.32
CA SER A 271 -9.92 5.26 -12.94
C SER A 271 -10.29 3.88 -12.39
N GLU A 272 -11.30 3.22 -12.94
CA GLU A 272 -11.63 1.83 -12.68
C GLU A 272 -10.67 0.85 -13.40
N GLY A 273 -10.57 -0.39 -12.90
CA GLY A 273 -9.84 -1.44 -13.59
C GLY A 273 -8.83 -2.21 -12.73
N LEU A 274 -8.09 -3.08 -13.40
CA LEU A 274 -7.14 -4.00 -12.79
C LEU A 274 -5.72 -3.41 -12.73
N THR A 275 -5.09 -3.54 -11.57
CA THR A 275 -3.65 -3.42 -11.40
C THR A 275 -3.11 -4.81 -11.01
N LEU A 276 -2.17 -5.34 -11.78
CA LEU A 276 -1.52 -6.63 -11.51
C LEU A 276 -0.05 -6.41 -11.24
N ASN A 277 0.42 -6.89 -10.08
CA ASN A 277 1.81 -6.75 -9.65
C ASN A 277 2.47 -8.12 -9.53
N VAL A 278 3.73 -8.21 -9.91
CA VAL A 278 4.62 -9.29 -9.52
C VAL A 278 5.32 -8.86 -8.23
N THR A 279 5.35 -9.74 -7.25
CA THR A 279 5.92 -9.47 -5.92
C THR A 279 6.94 -10.53 -5.55
N ALA A 280 7.92 -10.13 -4.76
CA ALA A 280 8.83 -11.06 -4.09
C ALA A 280 9.06 -10.58 -2.66
N ASP A 281 8.76 -11.46 -1.72
CA ASP A 281 9.02 -11.21 -0.30
C ASP A 281 10.14 -12.13 0.18
N ALA A 282 10.88 -11.67 1.17
CA ALA A 282 11.95 -12.40 1.82
C ALA A 282 11.88 -12.21 3.33
N ARG A 283 12.04 -13.29 4.09
CA ARG A 283 12.23 -13.24 5.54
C ARG A 283 13.47 -14.00 5.93
N TYR A 284 14.37 -13.34 6.64
CA TYR A 284 15.54 -13.95 7.23
C TYR A 284 15.38 -14.02 8.76
N ARG A 285 15.33 -15.24 9.31
CA ARG A 285 15.25 -15.47 10.75
C ARG A 285 16.63 -15.35 11.38
N VAL A 286 16.84 -14.29 12.14
CA VAL A 286 18.10 -14.06 12.86
C VAL A 286 18.18 -15.01 14.05
N ASN A 287 17.10 -15.07 14.86
CA ASN A 287 16.88 -15.99 15.95
C ASN A 287 15.37 -16.21 16.14
N ASP A 288 14.93 -16.81 17.25
CA ASP A 288 13.53 -17.14 17.48
C ASP A 288 12.66 -15.88 17.69
N ALA A 289 13.23 -14.81 18.22
CA ALA A 289 12.53 -13.53 18.46
C ALA A 289 12.66 -12.56 17.28
N TRP A 290 13.81 -12.52 16.58
CA TRP A 290 14.12 -11.50 15.59
C TRP A 290 14.15 -12.02 14.15
N SER A 291 13.51 -11.30 13.26
CA SER A 291 13.58 -11.53 11.82
C SER A 291 13.72 -10.21 11.06
N VAL A 292 14.47 -10.24 9.95
CA VAL A 292 14.53 -9.17 8.96
C VAL A 292 13.65 -9.56 7.79
N GLU A 293 12.84 -8.64 7.32
CA GLU A 293 11.93 -8.83 6.20
C GLU A 293 12.26 -7.84 5.09
N ALA A 294 12.12 -8.27 3.86
CA ALA A 294 12.25 -7.41 2.69
C ALA A 294 11.15 -7.77 1.69
N SER A 295 10.64 -6.79 0.98
CA SER A 295 9.70 -7.02 -0.12
C SER A 295 9.95 -6.06 -1.27
N ILE A 296 9.66 -6.53 -2.47
CA ILE A 296 9.70 -5.75 -3.70
C ILE A 296 8.45 -6.06 -4.51
N GLY A 297 7.87 -5.06 -5.12
CA GLY A 297 6.73 -5.20 -6.02
C GLY A 297 6.83 -4.25 -7.20
N THR A 298 6.45 -4.75 -8.37
CA THR A 298 6.36 -3.97 -9.60
C THR A 298 5.11 -4.38 -10.39
N PRO A 299 4.39 -3.46 -11.03
CA PRO A 299 3.23 -3.80 -11.83
C PRO A 299 3.64 -4.32 -13.19
N VAL A 300 2.79 -5.20 -13.70
CA VAL A 300 2.77 -5.66 -15.08
C VAL A 300 1.53 -5.18 -15.82
N ILE A 301 0.46 -4.86 -15.08
CA ILE A 301 -0.76 -4.22 -15.59
C ILE A 301 -1.12 -3.07 -14.66
N THR A 302 -1.55 -1.94 -15.22
CA THR A 302 -1.98 -0.77 -14.45
C THR A 302 -3.29 -0.22 -14.98
N ARG A 303 -4.08 0.41 -14.11
CA ARG A 303 -5.23 1.23 -14.51
C ARG A 303 -4.76 2.37 -15.43
N GLU A 304 -5.64 2.82 -16.29
CA GLU A 304 -5.35 3.90 -17.24
C GLU A 304 -5.14 5.24 -16.51
N VAL A 305 -6.05 5.57 -15.59
CA VAL A 305 -6.05 6.82 -14.81
C VAL A 305 -6.04 6.52 -13.32
N ARG A 306 -5.27 7.27 -12.54
CA ARG A 306 -5.05 7.04 -11.11
C ARG A 306 -5.06 8.34 -10.33
N PRO A 307 -6.23 8.96 -10.17
CA PRO A 307 -6.38 10.27 -9.53
C PRO A 307 -6.08 10.24 -8.03
N ASP A 308 -6.12 9.05 -7.42
CA ASP A 308 -5.85 8.80 -6.01
C ASP A 308 -4.37 8.88 -5.62
N GLY A 309 -3.47 9.06 -6.59
CA GLY A 309 -2.02 9.15 -6.35
C GLY A 309 -1.34 7.84 -5.93
N LEU A 310 -2.08 6.72 -5.90
CA LEU A 310 -1.56 5.41 -5.50
C LEU A 310 -0.70 4.74 -6.57
N THR A 311 -0.08 5.52 -7.41
CA THR A 311 0.77 5.05 -8.51
C THR A 311 2.23 5.01 -8.07
N ARG A 312 2.83 3.83 -8.11
CA ARG A 312 4.24 3.64 -7.78
C ARG A 312 4.91 2.73 -8.80
N ALA A 313 5.99 3.21 -9.42
CA ALA A 313 6.77 2.44 -10.39
C ALA A 313 7.48 1.25 -9.74
N LEU A 314 7.92 1.43 -8.51
CA LEU A 314 8.60 0.43 -7.71
C LEU A 314 8.26 0.68 -6.24
N VAL A 315 7.99 -0.39 -5.51
CA VAL A 315 7.87 -0.36 -4.04
C VAL A 315 8.86 -1.33 -3.45
N THR A 316 9.68 -0.84 -2.54
CA THR A 316 10.60 -1.66 -1.75
C THR A 316 10.34 -1.44 -0.28
N ASN A 317 10.29 -2.52 0.48
CA ASN A 317 10.14 -2.47 1.92
C ASN A 317 11.26 -3.25 2.58
N VAL A 318 11.75 -2.73 3.71
CA VAL A 318 12.65 -3.45 4.61
C VAL A 318 12.10 -3.30 6.02
N GLY A 319 11.99 -4.40 6.72
CA GLY A 319 11.37 -4.44 8.05
C GLY A 319 12.18 -5.24 9.05
N LEU A 320 12.09 -4.82 10.30
CA LEU A 320 12.55 -5.56 11.45
C LEU A 320 11.33 -6.06 12.23
N ARG A 321 11.29 -7.35 12.52
CA ARG A 321 10.21 -8.01 13.23
C ARG A 321 10.75 -8.59 14.54
N TYR A 322 10.06 -8.29 15.64
CA TYR A 322 10.31 -8.82 16.98
C TYR A 322 9.08 -9.56 17.49
N ALA A 323 9.27 -10.79 17.90
CA ALA A 323 8.24 -11.69 18.40
C ALA A 323 8.46 -11.94 19.90
N PHE A 324 7.40 -11.84 20.74
CA PHE A 324 7.49 -11.95 22.20
C PHE A 324 6.23 -12.52 22.83
#